data_ee6fb263048c03c44c80a280d894ac57
#
_entry.id   ee6fb263048c03c44c80a280d894ac57
#
_cell.length_a   1.000
_cell.length_b   1.000
_cell.length_c   1.000
_cell.angle_alpha   90.00
_cell.angle_beta   90.00
_cell.angle_gamma   90.00
#
_symmetry.space_group_name_H-M   'P 1'
#
loop_
_entity.id
_entity.type
_entity.pdbx_description
1 polymer ?
#
loop_
_entity_poly.entity_id
_entity_poly.type
_entity_poly.pdbx_seq_one_letter_code
_entity_poly.pdbx_strand_id
1 'polypeptide(L)'
;MIRFGILGFGLHAAKRLMPGFALAQNCRVTALSRRSQGKAQESAQEWKIPFAFDSAEALCRSPEVDAVFVTTPNSCHLQDVLLAIECGKPVLCEKPMAMNADECRRLVVAARKANLLLGVAQVFRFENSTARFMKRVAAGQIGKPIFARSEFSFPAAQGHARKWINDLSVAGGGPIADVGVHCIDTLRYILQDEVVRVSGRGLFDNNSGEMEAAATLTLEFSRGTLASVMVSFRAEYRTPIEVVGETGVLRADDALNVEKLINVELLRVAEPDHSGRGLSQLTEWQGGRSEVSS
;
A
#
# COMPACT_ATOMS: atom_id res chain seq x y z
N MET A 1 -10.00 -24.39 -2.32
CA MET A 1 -8.81 -23.71 -1.77
C MET A 1 -7.98 -23.25 -2.96
N ILE A 2 -7.74 -21.93 -3.09
CA ILE A 2 -7.02 -21.33 -4.21
C ILE A 2 -5.52 -21.61 -4.07
N ARG A 3 -4.88 -22.09 -5.16
CA ARG A 3 -3.45 -22.39 -5.22
C ARG A 3 -2.69 -21.20 -5.84
N PHE A 4 -1.93 -20.49 -5.02
CA PHE A 4 -1.13 -19.36 -5.48
C PHE A 4 0.26 -19.78 -5.94
N GLY A 5 0.70 -19.23 -7.07
CA GLY A 5 2.09 -19.19 -7.49
C GLY A 5 2.69 -17.80 -7.16
N ILE A 6 3.82 -17.76 -6.46
CA ILE A 6 4.53 -16.50 -6.16
C ILE A 6 5.60 -16.26 -7.21
N LEU A 7 5.43 -15.22 -8.02
CA LEU A 7 6.38 -14.77 -9.01
C LEU A 7 7.38 -13.80 -8.39
N GLY A 8 8.69 -14.16 -8.39
CA GLY A 8 9.72 -13.35 -7.76
C GLY A 8 9.86 -13.58 -6.25
N PHE A 9 9.88 -14.85 -5.80
CA PHE A 9 10.01 -15.19 -4.39
C PHE A 9 11.33 -14.68 -3.79
N GLY A 10 11.26 -13.53 -3.14
CA GLY A 10 12.39 -12.86 -2.48
C GLY A 10 12.11 -12.61 -1.00
N LEU A 11 12.92 -11.72 -0.42
CA LEU A 11 12.82 -11.37 1.00
C LEU A 11 11.42 -10.85 1.40
N HIS A 12 10.77 -10.08 0.50
CA HIS A 12 9.42 -9.58 0.75
C HIS A 12 8.42 -10.72 0.86
N ALA A 13 8.42 -11.65 -0.11
CA ALA A 13 7.55 -12.82 -0.08
C ALA A 13 7.77 -13.65 1.19
N ALA A 14 9.02 -13.96 1.50
CA ALA A 14 9.37 -14.77 2.68
C ALA A 14 8.94 -14.11 4.00
N LYS A 15 9.23 -12.82 4.20
CA LYS A 15 9.02 -12.14 5.49
C LYS A 15 7.61 -11.56 5.67
N ARG A 16 6.92 -11.19 4.59
CA ARG A 16 5.64 -10.48 4.66
C ARG A 16 4.46 -11.32 4.16
N LEU A 17 4.63 -12.08 3.06
CA LEU A 17 3.51 -12.82 2.49
C LEU A 17 3.34 -14.21 3.12
N MET A 18 4.41 -14.96 3.32
CA MET A 18 4.31 -16.32 3.85
C MET A 18 3.64 -16.41 5.23
N PRO A 19 3.90 -15.50 6.20
CA PRO A 19 3.12 -15.46 7.43
C PRO A 19 1.62 -15.25 7.21
N GLY A 20 1.23 -14.38 6.26
CA GLY A 20 -0.16 -14.16 5.89
C GLY A 20 -0.81 -15.40 5.27
N PHE A 21 -0.11 -16.07 4.36
CA PHE A 21 -0.59 -17.32 3.78
C PHE A 21 -0.74 -18.44 4.81
N ALA A 22 0.10 -18.49 5.84
CA ALA A 22 -0.02 -19.46 6.93
C ALA A 22 -1.31 -19.29 7.76
N LEU A 23 -1.85 -18.07 7.83
CA LEU A 23 -3.10 -17.76 8.52
C LEU A 23 -4.34 -17.89 7.61
N ALA A 24 -4.17 -17.89 6.30
CA ALA A 24 -5.26 -17.93 5.34
C ALA A 24 -5.90 -19.33 5.28
N GLN A 25 -7.23 -19.39 5.37
CA GLN A 25 -7.98 -20.65 5.35
C GLN A 25 -8.48 -21.06 3.96
N ASN A 26 -8.51 -20.12 3.01
CA ASN A 26 -9.11 -20.30 1.68
C ASN A 26 -8.08 -20.37 0.54
N CYS A 27 -6.81 -20.16 0.82
CA CYS A 27 -5.74 -20.21 -0.17
C CYS A 27 -4.44 -20.79 0.43
N ARG A 28 -3.53 -21.19 -0.46
CA ARG A 28 -2.18 -21.66 -0.09
C ARG A 28 -1.20 -21.37 -1.22
N VAL A 29 0.08 -21.30 -0.90
CA VAL A 29 1.15 -21.23 -1.89
C VAL A 29 1.50 -22.65 -2.32
N THR A 30 1.42 -22.92 -3.62
CA THR A 30 1.82 -24.22 -4.19
C THR A 30 3.06 -24.13 -5.04
N ALA A 31 3.38 -22.93 -5.56
CA ALA A 31 4.51 -22.73 -6.44
C ALA A 31 5.23 -21.42 -6.15
N LEU A 32 6.51 -21.38 -6.44
CA LEU A 32 7.30 -20.16 -6.44
C LEU A 32 8.23 -20.10 -7.64
N SER A 33 8.64 -18.88 -8.04
CA SER A 33 9.71 -18.71 -9.00
C SER A 33 10.82 -17.79 -8.50
N ARG A 34 12.05 -18.07 -8.94
CA ARG A 34 13.24 -17.23 -8.78
C ARG A 34 14.09 -17.33 -10.03
N ARG A 35 14.95 -16.33 -10.29
CA ARG A 35 15.83 -16.28 -11.48
C ARG A 35 16.86 -17.41 -11.58
N SER A 36 17.02 -18.23 -10.58
CA SER A 36 17.97 -19.35 -10.52
C SER A 36 17.24 -20.57 -9.99
N GLN A 37 17.30 -21.69 -10.73
CA GLN A 37 16.67 -22.97 -10.35
C GLN A 37 17.15 -23.43 -8.97
N GLY A 38 18.45 -23.37 -8.70
CA GLY A 38 18.99 -23.75 -7.39
C GLY A 38 18.37 -22.93 -6.24
N LYS A 39 18.32 -21.60 -6.38
CA LYS A 39 17.69 -20.74 -5.38
C LYS A 39 16.18 -20.92 -5.28
N ALA A 40 15.51 -21.29 -6.38
CA ALA A 40 14.10 -21.63 -6.33
C ALA A 40 13.85 -22.89 -5.53
N GLN A 41 14.65 -23.94 -5.76
CA GLN A 41 14.57 -25.19 -5.03
C GLN A 41 14.89 -25.04 -3.55
N GLU A 42 15.97 -24.31 -3.20
CA GLU A 42 16.32 -23.98 -1.80
C GLU A 42 15.14 -23.33 -1.07
N SER A 43 14.54 -22.28 -1.70
CA SER A 43 13.39 -21.61 -1.12
C SER A 43 12.16 -22.52 -1.00
N ALA A 44 11.91 -23.35 -1.99
CA ALA A 44 10.80 -24.29 -1.95
C ALA A 44 10.94 -25.33 -0.84
N GLN A 45 12.16 -25.81 -0.60
CA GLN A 45 12.46 -26.72 0.51
C GLN A 45 12.28 -26.03 1.86
N GLU A 46 12.87 -24.83 2.04
CA GLU A 46 12.77 -24.05 3.27
C GLU A 46 11.31 -23.78 3.66
N TRP A 47 10.49 -23.37 2.69
CA TRP A 47 9.10 -22.99 2.92
C TRP A 47 8.08 -24.09 2.67
N LYS A 48 8.55 -25.32 2.37
CA LYS A 48 7.71 -26.51 2.08
C LYS A 48 6.71 -26.24 0.96
N ILE A 49 7.14 -25.50 -0.09
CA ILE A 49 6.34 -25.21 -1.28
C ILE A 49 6.59 -26.33 -2.30
N PRO A 50 5.54 -27.00 -2.83
CA PRO A 50 5.70 -28.19 -3.65
C PRO A 50 6.47 -27.99 -4.96
N PHE A 51 6.28 -26.83 -5.63
CA PHE A 51 6.81 -26.60 -6.96
C PHE A 51 7.72 -25.36 -7.02
N ALA A 52 8.89 -25.53 -7.65
CA ALA A 52 9.89 -24.48 -7.83
C ALA A 52 10.22 -24.31 -9.31
N PHE A 53 10.15 -23.06 -9.79
CA PHE A 53 10.40 -22.70 -11.18
C PHE A 53 11.50 -21.64 -11.28
N ASP A 54 12.28 -21.65 -12.36
CA ASP A 54 13.29 -20.64 -12.67
C ASP A 54 12.82 -19.59 -13.68
N SER A 55 11.61 -19.75 -14.20
CA SER A 55 11.00 -18.78 -15.10
C SER A 55 9.57 -18.44 -14.71
N ALA A 56 9.18 -17.20 -15.06
CA ALA A 56 7.83 -16.69 -14.90
C ALA A 56 6.83 -17.51 -15.73
N GLU A 57 7.21 -17.84 -16.97
CA GLU A 57 6.36 -18.57 -17.90
C GLU A 57 6.05 -19.99 -17.38
N ALA A 58 7.06 -20.72 -16.90
CA ALA A 58 6.85 -22.07 -16.36
C ALA A 58 5.90 -22.06 -15.16
N LEU A 59 6.02 -21.08 -14.26
CA LEU A 59 5.09 -20.91 -13.14
C LEU A 59 3.67 -20.59 -13.64
N CYS A 60 3.50 -19.60 -14.53
CA CYS A 60 2.20 -19.16 -14.99
C CYS A 60 1.46 -20.25 -15.79
N ARG A 61 2.18 -21.10 -16.55
CA ARG A 61 1.60 -22.23 -17.31
C ARG A 61 1.32 -23.47 -16.47
N SER A 62 1.81 -23.49 -15.23
CA SER A 62 1.63 -24.68 -14.37
C SER A 62 0.17 -24.94 -14.05
N PRO A 63 -0.32 -26.19 -14.18
CA PRO A 63 -1.65 -26.59 -13.75
C PRO A 63 -1.82 -26.59 -12.23
N GLU A 64 -0.70 -26.49 -11.47
CA GLU A 64 -0.70 -26.43 -10.01
C GLU A 64 -0.91 -25.02 -9.45
N VAL A 65 -1.11 -24.02 -10.35
CA VAL A 65 -1.33 -22.61 -10.02
C VAL A 65 -2.69 -22.17 -10.53
N ASP A 66 -3.54 -21.69 -9.62
CA ASP A 66 -4.86 -21.12 -9.95
C ASP A 66 -4.79 -19.59 -10.10
N ALA A 67 -3.93 -18.93 -9.33
CA ALA A 67 -3.72 -17.48 -9.33
C ALA A 67 -2.26 -17.14 -9.10
N VAL A 68 -1.80 -16.00 -9.61
CA VAL A 68 -0.41 -15.54 -9.50
C VAL A 68 -0.32 -14.33 -8.58
N PHE A 69 0.64 -14.38 -7.64
CA PHE A 69 1.04 -13.20 -6.88
C PHE A 69 2.38 -12.68 -7.42
N VAL A 70 2.37 -11.50 -8.03
CA VAL A 70 3.56 -10.86 -8.59
C VAL A 70 4.25 -10.04 -7.51
N THR A 71 5.50 -10.40 -7.19
CA THR A 71 6.34 -9.76 -6.16
C THR A 71 7.75 -9.47 -6.66
N THR A 72 7.90 -9.35 -7.96
CA THR A 72 9.12 -8.97 -8.64
C THR A 72 9.43 -7.47 -8.43
N PRO A 73 10.60 -6.96 -8.84
CA PRO A 73 10.84 -5.52 -8.85
C PRO A 73 9.83 -4.76 -9.73
N ASN A 74 9.56 -3.51 -9.40
CA ASN A 74 8.50 -2.70 -10.03
C ASN A 74 8.58 -2.68 -11.57
N SER A 75 9.78 -2.59 -12.14
CA SER A 75 10.01 -2.60 -13.58
C SER A 75 9.60 -3.90 -14.29
N CYS A 76 9.43 -4.99 -13.55
CA CYS A 76 9.00 -6.28 -14.09
C CYS A 76 7.47 -6.44 -14.05
N HIS A 77 6.76 -5.65 -13.24
CA HIS A 77 5.33 -5.86 -12.98
C HIS A 77 4.50 -5.89 -14.25
N LEU A 78 4.73 -4.95 -15.18
CA LEU A 78 3.98 -4.91 -16.44
C LEU A 78 4.06 -6.24 -17.21
N GLN A 79 5.28 -6.73 -17.43
CA GLN A 79 5.49 -7.95 -18.22
C GLN A 79 4.97 -9.19 -17.48
N ASP A 80 5.24 -9.30 -16.18
CA ASP A 80 4.86 -10.44 -15.37
C ASP A 80 3.33 -10.56 -15.22
N VAL A 81 2.64 -9.43 -15.03
CA VAL A 81 1.17 -9.40 -14.95
C VAL A 81 0.54 -9.73 -16.30
N LEU A 82 1.05 -9.17 -17.41
CA LEU A 82 0.55 -9.50 -18.76
C LEU A 82 0.74 -10.98 -19.06
N LEU A 83 1.89 -11.56 -18.75
CA LEU A 83 2.16 -12.98 -18.93
C LEU A 83 1.18 -13.86 -18.14
N ALA A 84 0.94 -13.52 -16.87
CA ALA A 84 -0.03 -14.26 -16.05
C ALA A 84 -1.45 -14.20 -16.65
N ILE A 85 -1.88 -13.01 -17.13
CA ILE A 85 -3.16 -12.82 -17.81
C ILE A 85 -3.24 -13.64 -19.11
N GLU A 86 -2.17 -13.65 -19.93
CA GLU A 86 -2.08 -14.47 -21.16
C GLU A 86 -2.18 -15.98 -20.87
N CYS A 87 -1.67 -16.41 -19.71
CA CYS A 87 -1.81 -17.78 -19.23
C CYS A 87 -3.18 -18.07 -18.57
N GLY A 88 -4.12 -17.12 -18.61
CA GLY A 88 -5.47 -17.29 -18.05
C GLY A 88 -5.51 -17.23 -16.51
N LYS A 89 -4.51 -16.66 -15.86
CA LYS A 89 -4.45 -16.61 -14.39
C LYS A 89 -4.91 -15.27 -13.83
N PRO A 90 -5.82 -15.25 -12.85
CA PRO A 90 -6.06 -14.09 -12.00
C PRO A 90 -4.76 -13.64 -11.32
N VAL A 91 -4.61 -12.33 -11.12
CA VAL A 91 -3.36 -11.76 -10.59
C VAL A 91 -3.62 -10.88 -9.37
N LEU A 92 -2.80 -11.07 -8.33
CA LEU A 92 -2.55 -10.08 -7.29
C LEU A 92 -1.13 -9.53 -7.52
N CYS A 93 -1.01 -8.23 -7.72
CA CYS A 93 0.26 -7.57 -7.98
C CYS A 93 0.68 -6.72 -6.79
N GLU A 94 1.96 -6.78 -6.39
CA GLU A 94 2.51 -5.82 -5.42
C GLU A 94 2.39 -4.39 -5.93
N LYS A 95 2.38 -3.48 -4.97
CA LYS A 95 2.41 -2.04 -5.24
C LYS A 95 3.88 -1.57 -5.51
N PRO A 96 4.07 -0.53 -6.33
CA PRO A 96 3.09 0.06 -7.24
C PRO A 96 2.70 -0.93 -8.34
N MET A 97 1.47 -0.83 -8.87
CA MET A 97 0.97 -1.78 -9.87
C MET A 97 1.86 -1.87 -11.12
N ALA A 98 2.48 -0.74 -11.52
CA ALA A 98 3.44 -0.64 -12.60
C ALA A 98 4.26 0.65 -12.45
N MET A 99 5.19 0.92 -13.37
CA MET A 99 6.12 2.05 -13.32
C MET A 99 5.43 3.41 -13.58
N ASN A 100 4.31 3.42 -14.28
CA ASN A 100 3.58 4.64 -14.65
C ASN A 100 2.11 4.36 -14.96
N ALA A 101 1.33 5.44 -15.13
CA ALA A 101 -0.11 5.35 -15.35
C ALA A 101 -0.49 4.67 -16.69
N ASP A 102 0.33 4.80 -17.74
CA ASP A 102 0.06 4.17 -19.03
C ASP A 102 0.21 2.65 -18.94
N GLU A 103 1.23 2.18 -18.26
CA GLU A 103 1.40 0.75 -17.97
C GLU A 103 0.24 0.22 -17.12
N CYS A 104 -0.18 0.95 -16.08
CA CYS A 104 -1.33 0.58 -15.27
C CYS A 104 -2.61 0.46 -16.13
N ARG A 105 -2.85 1.42 -17.02
CA ARG A 105 -3.99 1.36 -17.95
C ARG A 105 -3.94 0.14 -18.86
N ARG A 106 -2.77 -0.20 -19.38
CA ARG A 106 -2.58 -1.43 -20.20
C ARG A 106 -2.93 -2.69 -19.43
N LEU A 107 -2.50 -2.81 -18.17
CA LEU A 107 -2.82 -3.94 -17.31
C LEU A 107 -4.33 -4.07 -17.05
N VAL A 108 -4.99 -2.96 -16.71
CA VAL A 108 -6.43 -2.94 -16.48
C VAL A 108 -7.20 -3.33 -17.74
N VAL A 109 -6.82 -2.84 -18.91
CA VAL A 109 -7.44 -3.19 -20.20
C VAL A 109 -7.24 -4.67 -20.51
N ALA A 110 -6.03 -5.21 -20.32
CA ALA A 110 -5.72 -6.61 -20.56
C ALA A 110 -6.55 -7.54 -19.65
N ALA A 111 -6.61 -7.25 -18.35
CA ALA A 111 -7.36 -8.04 -17.38
C ALA A 111 -8.87 -8.04 -17.70
N ARG A 112 -9.44 -6.87 -18.03
CA ARG A 112 -10.84 -6.74 -18.44
C ARG A 112 -11.15 -7.52 -19.72
N LYS A 113 -10.28 -7.43 -20.73
CA LYS A 113 -10.43 -8.17 -22.00
C LYS A 113 -10.41 -9.67 -21.79
N ALA A 114 -9.56 -10.16 -20.89
CA ALA A 114 -9.44 -11.57 -20.53
C ALA A 114 -10.54 -12.04 -19.54
N ASN A 115 -11.35 -11.12 -19.02
CA ASN A 115 -12.32 -11.38 -17.94
C ASN A 115 -11.66 -12.02 -16.70
N LEU A 116 -10.47 -11.53 -16.33
CA LEU A 116 -9.70 -12.00 -15.18
C LEU A 116 -9.63 -10.94 -14.09
N LEU A 117 -9.56 -11.38 -12.84
CA LEU A 117 -9.34 -10.50 -11.70
C LEU A 117 -7.90 -10.00 -11.69
N LEU A 118 -7.73 -8.70 -11.55
CA LEU A 118 -6.45 -8.03 -11.27
C LEU A 118 -6.62 -7.20 -10.00
N GLY A 119 -5.92 -7.60 -8.95
CA GLY A 119 -5.85 -6.88 -7.69
C GLY A 119 -4.47 -6.25 -7.47
N VAL A 120 -4.41 -5.16 -6.70
CA VAL A 120 -3.17 -4.56 -6.23
C VAL A 120 -3.08 -4.72 -4.72
N ALA A 121 -1.90 -5.11 -4.20
CA ALA A 121 -1.67 -5.39 -2.79
C ALA A 121 -1.57 -4.09 -1.96
N GLN A 122 -2.66 -3.32 -1.90
CA GLN A 122 -2.80 -2.14 -1.05
C GLN A 122 -3.19 -2.56 0.37
N VAL A 123 -2.22 -3.10 1.10
CA VAL A 123 -2.39 -3.75 2.40
C VAL A 123 -3.07 -2.85 3.44
N PHE A 124 -2.81 -1.55 3.43
CA PHE A 124 -3.36 -0.62 4.42
C PHE A 124 -4.88 -0.43 4.33
N ARG A 125 -5.52 -0.80 3.23
CA ARG A 125 -6.99 -0.85 3.15
C ARG A 125 -7.62 -1.86 4.13
N PHE A 126 -6.85 -2.88 4.52
CA PHE A 126 -7.28 -3.97 5.40
C PHE A 126 -6.88 -3.75 6.86
N GLU A 127 -6.15 -2.66 7.15
CA GLU A 127 -5.81 -2.31 8.52
C GLU A 127 -7.00 -1.80 9.31
N ASN A 128 -7.05 -2.19 10.59
CA ASN A 128 -8.12 -1.79 11.50
C ASN A 128 -8.25 -0.27 11.67
N SER A 129 -7.13 0.45 11.68
CA SER A 129 -7.10 1.92 11.73
C SER A 129 -7.80 2.52 10.52
N THR A 130 -7.44 2.11 9.32
CA THR A 130 -8.05 2.60 8.07
C THR A 130 -9.54 2.32 8.02
N ALA A 131 -9.96 1.11 8.41
CA ALA A 131 -11.38 0.76 8.50
C ALA A 131 -12.13 1.62 9.52
N ARG A 132 -11.50 1.97 10.65
CA ARG A 132 -12.07 2.86 11.67
C ARG A 132 -12.21 4.30 11.16
N PHE A 133 -11.18 4.84 10.51
CA PHE A 133 -11.26 6.15 9.85
C PHE A 133 -12.43 6.18 8.87
N MET A 134 -12.48 5.25 7.94
CA MET A 134 -13.51 5.17 6.91
C MET A 134 -14.91 5.11 7.53
N LYS A 135 -15.14 4.21 8.50
CA LYS A 135 -16.44 4.07 9.17
C LYS A 135 -16.86 5.35 9.88
N ARG A 136 -15.93 6.04 10.57
CA ARG A 136 -16.23 7.27 11.31
C ARG A 136 -16.51 8.46 10.39
N VAL A 137 -15.75 8.58 9.29
CA VAL A 137 -16.00 9.59 8.26
C VAL A 137 -17.37 9.32 7.60
N ALA A 138 -17.65 8.09 7.19
CA ALA A 138 -18.93 7.72 6.58
C ALA A 138 -20.12 7.91 7.52
N ALA A 139 -19.93 7.75 8.84
CA ALA A 139 -20.95 8.01 9.85
C ALA A 139 -21.14 9.51 10.18
N GLY A 140 -20.41 10.41 9.53
CA GLY A 140 -20.50 11.85 9.73
C GLY A 140 -20.01 12.34 11.10
N GLN A 141 -19.16 11.55 11.81
CA GLN A 141 -18.74 11.88 13.18
C GLN A 141 -17.92 13.17 13.29
N ILE A 142 -17.35 13.63 12.19
CA ILE A 142 -16.57 14.89 12.11
C ILE A 142 -17.23 15.93 11.21
N GLY A 143 -18.47 15.73 10.80
CA GLY A 143 -19.11 16.55 9.76
C GLY A 143 -18.49 16.30 8.39
N LYS A 144 -18.61 17.27 7.46
CA LYS A 144 -18.00 17.19 6.14
C LYS A 144 -16.47 17.30 6.27
N PRO A 145 -15.68 16.39 5.69
CA PRO A 145 -14.22 16.50 5.66
C PRO A 145 -13.77 17.76 4.89
N ILE A 146 -12.92 18.58 5.50
CA ILE A 146 -12.35 19.80 4.92
C ILE A 146 -10.90 19.58 4.55
N PHE A 147 -10.10 19.04 5.50
CA PHE A 147 -8.69 18.75 5.29
C PHE A 147 -8.36 17.32 5.63
N ALA A 148 -7.37 16.76 4.95
CA ALA A 148 -6.75 15.50 5.32
C ALA A 148 -5.23 15.59 5.17
N ARG A 149 -4.50 14.79 5.93
CA ARG A 149 -3.07 14.61 5.73
C ARG A 149 -2.67 13.17 5.96
N SER A 150 -1.64 12.74 5.26
CA SER A 150 -0.95 11.48 5.49
C SER A 150 0.54 11.66 5.29
N GLU A 151 1.32 11.02 6.11
CA GLU A 151 2.77 11.02 5.99
C GLU A 151 3.27 9.57 6.00
N PHE A 152 4.32 9.29 5.22
CA PHE A 152 5.09 8.07 5.35
C PHE A 152 6.56 8.39 5.14
N SER A 153 7.29 8.47 6.23
CA SER A 153 8.71 8.80 6.25
C SER A 153 9.48 7.71 6.98
N PHE A 154 10.66 7.39 6.48
CA PHE A 154 11.64 6.56 7.18
C PHE A 154 13.05 6.80 6.63
N PRO A 155 14.10 6.69 7.47
CA PRO A 155 15.47 6.80 6.98
C PRO A 155 15.83 5.52 6.19
N ALA A 156 15.90 5.62 4.86
CA ALA A 156 16.40 4.53 4.03
C ALA A 156 17.93 4.48 4.16
N ALA A 157 18.44 3.62 5.05
CA ALA A 157 19.86 3.45 5.27
C ALA A 157 20.60 3.03 3.99
N GLN A 158 21.80 3.53 3.78
CA GLN A 158 22.74 2.96 2.81
C GLN A 158 22.91 1.47 3.16
N GLY A 159 22.61 0.57 2.21
CA GLY A 159 22.63 -0.88 2.46
C GLY A 159 21.25 -1.52 2.71
N HIS A 160 20.17 -0.80 2.44
CA HIS A 160 18.82 -1.37 2.47
C HIS A 160 18.76 -2.71 1.73
N ALA A 161 18.06 -3.69 2.32
CA ALA A 161 17.96 -5.05 1.77
C ALA A 161 17.41 -5.09 0.32
N ARG A 162 16.64 -4.06 -0.08
CA ARG A 162 16.17 -3.84 -1.45
C ARG A 162 17.09 -2.87 -2.18
N LYS A 163 18.28 -3.32 -2.60
CA LYS A 163 19.27 -2.49 -3.31
C LYS A 163 18.70 -1.77 -4.54
N TRP A 164 17.72 -2.38 -5.20
CA TRP A 164 17.08 -1.86 -6.41
C TRP A 164 16.18 -0.64 -6.17
N ILE A 165 15.81 -0.34 -4.92
CA ILE A 165 14.96 0.81 -4.58
C ILE A 165 15.64 2.16 -4.90
N ASN A 166 16.96 2.16 -5.00
CA ASN A 166 17.78 3.33 -5.34
C ASN A 166 18.09 3.41 -6.84
N ASP A 167 17.54 2.53 -7.66
CA ASP A 167 17.70 2.52 -9.11
C ASP A 167 16.38 2.96 -9.76
N LEU A 168 16.34 4.18 -10.30
CA LEU A 168 15.17 4.76 -10.92
C LEU A 168 14.58 3.87 -12.02
N SER A 169 15.45 3.21 -12.81
CA SER A 169 15.01 2.33 -13.90
C SER A 169 14.30 1.07 -13.43
N VAL A 170 14.49 0.70 -12.17
CA VAL A 170 13.89 -0.50 -11.55
C VAL A 170 12.76 -0.12 -10.59
N ALA A 171 12.94 0.95 -9.81
CA ALA A 171 11.98 1.40 -8.80
C ALA A 171 10.86 2.28 -9.37
N GLY A 172 11.14 3.05 -10.44
CA GLY A 172 10.18 3.95 -11.07
C GLY A 172 9.98 5.29 -10.36
N GLY A 173 10.68 5.52 -9.24
CA GLY A 173 10.63 6.73 -8.44
C GLY A 173 11.14 6.49 -7.03
N GLY A 174 11.26 7.56 -6.25
CA GLY A 174 11.68 7.53 -4.85
C GLY A 174 10.51 7.24 -3.88
N PRO A 175 10.44 7.98 -2.75
CA PRO A 175 9.41 7.76 -1.74
C PRO A 175 7.98 7.98 -2.23
N ILE A 176 7.73 8.76 -3.29
CA ILE A 176 6.37 8.87 -3.88
C ILE A 176 5.93 7.51 -4.40
N ALA A 177 6.77 6.83 -5.18
CA ALA A 177 6.46 5.53 -5.78
C ALA A 177 6.43 4.39 -4.76
N ASP A 178 7.31 4.41 -3.74
CA ASP A 178 7.38 3.33 -2.75
C ASP A 178 6.32 3.46 -1.65
N VAL A 179 6.20 4.63 -1.02
CA VAL A 179 5.31 4.82 0.16
C VAL A 179 4.21 5.85 -0.06
N GLY A 180 4.37 6.79 -0.97
CA GLY A 180 3.34 7.77 -1.32
C GLY A 180 2.08 7.12 -1.89
N VAL A 181 2.23 6.04 -2.63
CA VAL A 181 1.11 5.23 -3.13
C VAL A 181 0.21 4.72 -2.01
N HIS A 182 0.78 4.39 -0.85
CA HIS A 182 0.01 3.98 0.33
C HIS A 182 -0.77 5.16 0.93
N CYS A 183 -0.10 6.32 1.10
CA CYS A 183 -0.75 7.52 1.62
C CYS A 183 -1.94 7.95 0.76
N ILE A 184 -1.72 8.04 -0.56
CA ILE A 184 -2.74 8.46 -1.53
C ILE A 184 -3.90 7.45 -1.55
N ASP A 185 -3.60 6.17 -1.62
CA ASP A 185 -4.61 5.12 -1.67
C ASP A 185 -5.45 5.08 -0.39
N THR A 186 -4.80 5.20 0.78
CA THR A 186 -5.48 5.19 2.08
C THR A 186 -6.39 6.40 2.23
N LEU A 187 -5.96 7.61 1.84
CA LEU A 187 -6.83 8.79 1.88
C LEU A 187 -8.02 8.66 0.95
N ARG A 188 -7.84 8.16 -0.29
CA ARG A 188 -8.95 7.87 -1.20
C ARG A 188 -9.94 6.87 -0.60
N TYR A 189 -9.43 5.83 0.05
CA TYR A 189 -10.26 4.81 0.69
C TYR A 189 -11.00 5.34 1.92
N ILE A 190 -10.36 6.13 2.78
CA ILE A 190 -10.99 6.75 3.97
C ILE A 190 -12.09 7.73 3.56
N LEU A 191 -11.77 8.62 2.60
CA LEU A 191 -12.70 9.66 2.15
C LEU A 191 -13.79 9.13 1.19
N GLN A 192 -13.60 7.91 0.65
CA GLN A 192 -14.48 7.34 -0.40
C GLN A 192 -14.67 8.33 -1.54
N ASP A 193 -13.56 8.98 -1.97
CA ASP A 193 -13.57 10.06 -2.96
C ASP A 193 -12.31 9.99 -3.84
N GLU A 194 -12.37 10.62 -5.01
CA GLU A 194 -11.29 10.57 -5.99
C GLU A 194 -10.57 11.92 -6.12
N VAL A 195 -9.26 11.84 -6.34
CA VAL A 195 -8.41 13.02 -6.57
C VAL A 195 -8.64 13.55 -7.98
N VAL A 196 -8.95 14.84 -8.08
CA VAL A 196 -9.20 15.52 -9.36
C VAL A 196 -8.07 16.48 -9.75
N ARG A 197 -7.25 16.91 -8.78
CA ARG A 197 -6.07 17.74 -9.03
C ARG A 197 -4.95 17.40 -8.07
N VAL A 198 -3.71 17.48 -8.57
CA VAL A 198 -2.50 17.27 -7.77
C VAL A 198 -1.47 18.35 -8.11
N SER A 199 -0.78 18.83 -7.08
CA SER A 199 0.46 19.60 -7.21
C SER A 199 1.48 19.10 -6.17
N GLY A 200 2.76 19.37 -6.39
CA GLY A 200 3.78 18.92 -5.46
C GLY A 200 5.16 19.48 -5.69
N ARG A 201 6.03 19.24 -4.72
CA ARG A 201 7.45 19.57 -4.76
C ARG A 201 8.26 18.38 -4.27
N GLY A 202 9.28 18.00 -5.03
CA GLY A 202 10.29 17.02 -4.66
C GLY A 202 11.54 17.69 -4.13
N LEU A 203 12.18 17.07 -3.14
CA LEU A 203 13.55 17.36 -2.72
C LEU A 203 14.46 16.33 -3.37
N PHE A 204 15.39 16.80 -4.17
CA PHE A 204 16.43 16.00 -4.82
C PHE A 204 17.76 16.34 -4.17
N ASP A 205 18.60 15.35 -3.97
CA ASP A 205 19.94 15.54 -3.42
C ASP A 205 21.00 14.74 -4.20
N ASN A 206 22.28 15.05 -3.93
CA ASN A 206 23.39 14.42 -4.63
C ASN A 206 23.46 12.88 -4.46
N ASN A 207 22.77 12.33 -3.46
CA ASN A 207 22.75 10.89 -3.18
C ASN A 207 21.55 10.18 -3.79
N SER A 208 20.48 10.92 -4.11
CA SER A 208 19.26 10.37 -4.72
C SER A 208 19.28 10.40 -6.25
N GLY A 209 20.29 11.07 -6.86
CA GLY A 209 20.37 11.20 -8.30
C GLY A 209 19.15 11.93 -8.90
N GLU A 210 18.48 11.29 -9.85
CA GLU A 210 17.26 11.81 -10.48
C GLU A 210 15.97 11.46 -9.71
N MET A 211 16.06 10.68 -8.63
CA MET A 211 14.91 10.36 -7.79
C MET A 211 14.75 11.40 -6.67
N GLU A 212 13.52 11.69 -6.32
CA GLU A 212 13.26 12.48 -5.12
C GLU A 212 13.65 11.73 -3.86
N ALA A 213 14.29 12.41 -2.91
CA ALA A 213 14.62 11.91 -1.57
C ALA A 213 13.50 12.18 -0.56
N ALA A 214 12.69 13.20 -0.83
CA ALA A 214 11.46 13.54 -0.11
C ALA A 214 10.52 14.30 -1.05
N ALA A 215 9.23 14.29 -0.73
CA ALA A 215 8.26 15.08 -1.46
C ALA A 215 7.07 15.51 -0.58
N THR A 216 6.47 16.63 -0.99
CA THR A 216 5.17 17.06 -0.48
C THR A 216 4.21 17.21 -1.65
N LEU A 217 3.02 16.62 -1.50
CA LEU A 217 1.94 16.69 -2.49
C LEU A 217 0.73 17.38 -1.86
N THR A 218 0.02 18.16 -2.66
CA THR A 218 -1.32 18.67 -2.35
C THR A 218 -2.29 18.01 -3.30
N LEU A 219 -3.35 17.42 -2.75
CA LEU A 219 -4.40 16.73 -3.47
C LEU A 219 -5.72 17.47 -3.29
N GLU A 220 -6.46 17.65 -4.36
CA GLU A 220 -7.84 18.14 -4.34
C GLU A 220 -8.77 16.98 -4.69
N PHE A 221 -9.68 16.67 -3.79
CA PHE A 221 -10.69 15.63 -3.98
C PHE A 221 -11.94 16.17 -4.63
N SER A 222 -12.69 15.32 -5.34
CA SER A 222 -13.84 15.73 -6.15
C SER A 222 -14.95 16.42 -5.36
N ARG A 223 -15.12 16.09 -4.07
CA ARG A 223 -16.09 16.70 -3.16
C ARG A 223 -15.54 17.90 -2.38
N GLY A 224 -14.34 18.38 -2.75
CA GLY A 224 -13.74 19.62 -2.25
C GLY A 224 -12.83 19.46 -1.04
N THR A 225 -12.59 18.23 -0.53
CA THR A 225 -11.58 18.01 0.51
C THR A 225 -10.19 18.28 -0.04
N LEU A 226 -9.38 19.05 0.66
CA LEU A 226 -7.97 19.27 0.35
C LEU A 226 -7.11 18.35 1.23
N ALA A 227 -6.09 17.73 0.64
CA ALA A 227 -5.19 16.89 1.43
C ALA A 227 -3.73 17.18 1.13
N SER A 228 -2.88 16.93 2.12
CA SER A 228 -1.42 16.92 1.98
C SER A 228 -0.87 15.52 2.20
N VAL A 229 0.08 15.13 1.35
CA VAL A 229 0.86 13.90 1.51
C VAL A 229 2.33 14.27 1.58
N MET A 230 3.01 13.79 2.63
CA MET A 230 4.45 13.97 2.82
C MET A 230 5.12 12.61 2.84
N VAL A 231 6.20 12.48 2.08
CA VAL A 231 6.96 11.23 1.99
C VAL A 231 8.45 11.50 2.02
N SER A 232 9.21 10.65 2.69
CA SER A 232 10.66 10.84 2.77
C SER A 232 11.40 9.53 3.03
N PHE A 233 12.57 9.39 2.38
CA PHE A 233 13.60 8.41 2.72
C PHE A 233 14.70 8.99 3.63
N ARG A 234 14.50 10.23 4.15
CA ARG A 234 15.50 10.98 4.94
C ARG A 234 15.02 11.34 6.33
N ALA A 235 13.70 11.47 6.52
CA ALA A 235 13.14 11.82 7.82
C ALA A 235 13.01 10.58 8.71
N GLU A 236 12.88 10.81 10.02
CA GLU A 236 12.55 9.77 10.99
C GLU A 236 11.24 9.05 10.63
N TYR A 237 11.13 7.82 11.14
CA TYR A 237 9.95 6.99 10.89
C TYR A 237 8.68 7.64 11.44
N ARG A 238 7.76 7.96 10.54
CA ARG A 238 6.44 8.52 10.86
C ARG A 238 5.40 8.09 9.85
N THR A 239 4.21 7.73 10.35
CA THR A 239 3.09 7.33 9.49
C THR A 239 1.73 7.87 9.96
N PRO A 240 1.62 9.18 10.32
CA PRO A 240 0.36 9.74 10.79
C PRO A 240 -0.67 9.88 9.67
N ILE A 241 -1.94 9.73 10.07
CA ILE A 241 -3.10 10.16 9.29
C ILE A 241 -3.97 11.06 10.16
N GLU A 242 -4.45 12.16 9.57
CA GLU A 242 -5.42 13.06 10.16
C GLU A 242 -6.48 13.45 9.15
N VAL A 243 -7.73 13.48 9.58
CA VAL A 243 -8.86 14.01 8.79
C VAL A 243 -9.60 15.02 9.64
N VAL A 244 -9.64 16.26 9.17
CA VAL A 244 -10.28 17.40 9.82
C VAL A 244 -11.62 17.66 9.13
N GLY A 245 -12.70 17.63 9.86
CA GLY A 245 -14.03 17.95 9.40
C GLY A 245 -14.59 19.21 10.07
N GLU A 246 -15.82 19.56 9.73
CA GLU A 246 -16.52 20.76 10.24
C GLU A 246 -16.73 20.73 11.74
N THR A 247 -16.87 19.52 12.34
CA THR A 247 -17.28 19.36 13.75
C THR A 247 -16.32 18.47 14.56
N GLY A 248 -15.18 18.08 13.98
CA GLY A 248 -14.20 17.24 14.68
C GLY A 248 -13.01 16.83 13.86
N VAL A 249 -12.10 16.13 14.49
CA VAL A 249 -10.85 15.64 13.88
C VAL A 249 -10.69 14.17 14.23
N LEU A 250 -10.33 13.37 13.25
CA LEU A 250 -9.83 12.00 13.43
C LEU A 250 -8.33 11.99 13.20
N ARG A 251 -7.57 11.40 14.10
CA ARG A 251 -6.12 11.25 13.93
C ARG A 251 -5.59 9.93 14.47
N ALA A 252 -4.47 9.49 13.92
CA ALA A 252 -3.64 8.41 14.43
C ALA A 252 -2.19 8.65 14.03
N ASP A 253 -1.26 8.55 14.99
CA ASP A 253 0.15 8.88 14.76
C ASP A 253 0.93 7.81 13.98
N ASP A 254 0.55 6.54 14.12
CA ASP A 254 1.19 5.38 13.46
C ASP A 254 0.24 4.67 12.49
N ALA A 255 -0.61 5.40 11.78
CA ALA A 255 -1.75 4.85 11.02
C ALA A 255 -1.38 3.84 9.94
N LEU A 256 -0.21 3.98 9.30
CA LEU A 256 0.28 3.08 8.26
C LEU A 256 1.35 2.13 8.84
N ASN A 257 0.97 1.35 9.85
CA ASN A 257 1.86 0.39 10.50
C ASN A 257 1.13 -0.94 10.71
N VAL A 258 1.63 -2.01 10.08
CA VAL A 258 1.04 -3.36 10.12
C VAL A 258 1.48 -4.19 11.35
N GLU A 259 2.36 -3.66 12.19
CA GLU A 259 2.94 -4.39 13.33
C GLU A 259 2.33 -3.97 14.68
N LYS A 260 1.48 -2.96 14.70
CA LYS A 260 0.91 -2.38 15.94
C LYS A 260 -0.61 -2.27 15.88
N LEU A 261 -1.25 -2.45 17.02
CA LEU A 261 -2.63 -2.02 17.21
C LEU A 261 -2.67 -0.49 17.26
N ILE A 262 -3.42 0.11 16.35
CA ILE A 262 -3.45 1.54 16.16
C ILE A 262 -4.72 2.12 16.74
N ASN A 263 -4.59 3.12 17.59
CA ASN A 263 -5.72 3.90 18.10
C ASN A 263 -6.02 5.06 17.13
N VAL A 264 -7.28 5.17 16.74
CA VAL A 264 -7.80 6.34 16.02
C VAL A 264 -8.53 7.22 17.03
N GLU A 265 -7.98 8.39 17.31
CA GLU A 265 -8.56 9.39 18.20
C GLU A 265 -9.63 10.20 17.48
N LEU A 266 -10.75 10.45 18.16
CA LEU A 266 -11.76 11.41 17.73
C LEU A 266 -11.70 12.62 18.66
N LEU A 267 -11.38 13.77 18.11
CA LEU A 267 -11.35 15.04 18.80
C LEU A 267 -12.56 15.86 18.33
N ARG A 268 -13.43 16.22 19.24
CA ARG A 268 -14.55 17.13 18.93
C ARG A 268 -14.21 18.54 19.35
N VAL A 269 -14.55 19.49 18.51
CA VAL A 269 -14.50 20.90 18.85
C VAL A 269 -15.68 21.17 19.79
N ALA A 270 -15.41 21.71 20.98
CA ALA A 270 -16.49 22.24 21.82
C ALA A 270 -17.19 23.38 21.09
N GLU A 271 -18.49 23.61 21.35
CA GLU A 271 -19.20 24.75 20.79
C GLU A 271 -18.42 26.04 21.10
N PRO A 272 -18.26 26.95 20.11
CA PRO A 272 -17.57 28.21 20.35
C PRO A 272 -18.29 28.96 21.46
N ASP A 273 -17.54 29.50 22.42
CA ASP A 273 -18.10 30.39 23.38
C ASP A 273 -18.66 31.65 22.67
N HIS A 274 -19.57 32.35 23.31
CA HIS A 274 -20.21 33.54 22.72
C HIS A 274 -19.22 34.69 22.38
N SER A 275 -17.93 34.55 22.67
CA SER A 275 -16.88 35.51 22.31
C SER A 275 -16.32 35.32 20.90
N GLY A 276 -16.73 34.25 20.18
CA GLY A 276 -16.22 33.91 18.84
C GLY A 276 -14.78 33.44 18.84
N ARG A 277 -14.16 33.23 19.99
CA ARG A 277 -12.85 32.64 20.18
C ARG A 277 -13.02 31.22 20.69
N GLY A 278 -13.26 30.30 19.77
CA GLY A 278 -13.34 28.88 20.09
C GLY A 278 -12.01 28.37 20.65
N LEU A 279 -11.86 28.33 21.95
CA LEU A 279 -10.86 27.49 22.60
C LEU A 279 -11.44 26.06 22.58
N SER A 280 -10.95 25.23 21.68
CA SER A 280 -11.27 23.81 21.63
C SER A 280 -10.76 23.14 22.89
N GLN A 281 -11.66 22.81 23.83
CA GLN A 281 -11.39 21.83 24.85
C GLN A 281 -11.60 20.44 24.24
N LEU A 282 -10.55 19.63 24.23
CA LEU A 282 -10.58 18.22 23.89
C LEU A 282 -11.43 17.47 24.92
N THR A 283 -12.62 17.03 24.56
CA THR A 283 -13.56 16.51 25.55
C THR A 283 -13.83 15.01 25.50
N GLU A 284 -13.36 14.23 24.56
CA GLU A 284 -13.54 12.77 24.67
C GLU A 284 -12.49 11.93 23.96
N TRP A 285 -11.80 11.12 24.79
CA TRP A 285 -11.01 9.98 24.35
C TRP A 285 -11.88 8.73 24.42
N GLN A 286 -12.23 8.12 23.27
CA GLN A 286 -12.83 6.79 23.22
C GLN A 286 -11.85 5.80 22.63
N GLY A 287 -10.89 5.38 23.44
CA GLY A 287 -10.05 4.24 23.16
C GLY A 287 -10.74 2.94 23.55
N GLY A 288 -11.30 2.22 22.58
CA GLY A 288 -11.74 0.85 22.82
C GLY A 288 -10.59 -0.11 22.61
N ARG A 289 -10.15 -0.85 23.63
CA ARG A 289 -9.38 -2.07 23.44
C ARG A 289 -10.29 -3.07 22.71
N SER A 290 -9.95 -3.45 21.48
CA SER A 290 -10.52 -4.67 20.92
C SER A 290 -9.72 -5.84 21.47
N GLU A 291 -10.35 -6.64 22.32
CA GLU A 291 -9.87 -7.98 22.62
C GLU A 291 -9.75 -8.75 21.31
N VAL A 292 -8.55 -9.23 21.03
CA VAL A 292 -8.33 -10.24 20.01
C VAL A 292 -8.85 -11.54 20.63
N SER A 293 -10.03 -11.98 20.21
CA SER A 293 -10.45 -13.35 20.46
C SER A 293 -9.53 -14.25 19.64
N SER A 294 -8.82 -15.09 20.37
CA SER A 294 -7.97 -16.19 19.96
C SER A 294 -8.58 -17.10 18.87
#